data_2080fb01b62b0573ac9d11e18095f0ed
#
_entry.id   2080fb01b62b0573ac9d11e18095f0ed
#
_cell.length_a   1.000
_cell.length_b   1.000
_cell.length_c   1.000
_cell.angle_alpha   90.00
_cell.angle_beta   90.00
_cell.angle_gamma   90.00
#
_symmetry.space_group_name_H-M   'P 1'
#
loop_
_entity.id
_entity.type
_entity.pdbx_description
1 polymer ?
#
loop_
_entity_poly.entity_id
_entity_poly.type
_entity_poly.pdbx_seq_one_letter_code
_entity_poly.pdbx_strand_id
1 'polypeptide(L)'
;MAANVVIRPVGRDERAAWEPLWNGYLAFYEATLAPGASDVAWERFHDSGEPMFLLGAYVDGRLTGIVQYLFHRSSWTPGNYCYLQDLFVAEGVGSLTLA
;
A
#
# COMPACT_ATOMS: atom_id res chain seq x y z
N MET A 1 -26.75 1.28 -5.99
CA MET A 1 -26.16 2.21 -5.01
C MET A 1 -24.66 2.28 -5.20
N ALA A 2 -24.13 3.46 -5.21
CA ALA A 2 -22.67 3.63 -5.30
C ALA A 2 -22.01 3.24 -3.98
N ALA A 3 -20.87 2.55 -4.07
CA ALA A 3 -20.09 2.25 -2.90
C ALA A 3 -19.43 3.54 -2.36
N ASN A 4 -19.29 3.62 -1.05
CA ASN A 4 -18.56 4.71 -0.40
C ASN A 4 -17.08 4.36 -0.39
N VAL A 5 -16.29 5.06 -1.18
CA VAL A 5 -14.84 4.83 -1.29
C VAL A 5 -14.10 5.96 -0.60
N VAL A 6 -13.24 5.62 0.34
CA VAL A 6 -12.38 6.56 1.06
C VAL A 6 -10.94 6.16 0.85
N ILE A 7 -10.10 7.12 0.45
CA ILE A 7 -8.66 6.92 0.34
C ILE A 7 -8.01 7.62 1.52
N ARG A 8 -7.29 6.88 2.34
CA ARG A 8 -6.57 7.44 3.50
C ARG A 8 -5.38 6.58 3.88
N PRO A 9 -4.44 7.12 4.65
CA PRO A 9 -3.34 6.31 5.17
C PRO A 9 -3.86 5.12 6.00
N VAL A 10 -3.20 3.98 5.87
CA VAL A 10 -3.49 2.81 6.69
C VAL A 10 -2.80 2.99 8.04
N GLY A 11 -3.58 2.96 9.11
CA GLY A 11 -3.06 3.19 10.46
C GLY A 11 -2.22 2.04 10.99
N ARG A 12 -1.39 2.36 11.99
CA ARG A 12 -0.50 1.36 12.63
C ARG A 12 -1.29 0.21 13.27
N ASP A 13 -2.51 0.46 13.70
CA ASP A 13 -3.37 -0.54 14.31
C ASP A 13 -4.13 -1.40 13.30
N GLU A 14 -3.87 -1.20 12.01
CA GLU A 14 -4.59 -1.89 10.95
C GLU A 14 -3.76 -2.97 10.23
N ARG A 15 -2.71 -3.47 10.88
CA ARG A 15 -1.86 -4.51 10.28
C ARG A 15 -2.65 -5.73 9.82
N ALA A 16 -3.63 -6.16 10.63
CA ALA A 16 -4.44 -7.33 10.30
C ALA A 16 -5.28 -7.13 9.03
N ALA A 17 -5.61 -5.89 8.69
CA ALA A 17 -6.32 -5.58 7.44
C ALA A 17 -5.37 -5.48 6.25
N TRP A 18 -4.16 -4.98 6.45
CA TRP A 18 -3.15 -4.81 5.40
C TRP A 18 -2.54 -6.15 4.97
N GLU A 19 -2.24 -7.01 5.91
CA GLU A 19 -1.44 -8.21 5.66
C GLU A 19 -2.06 -9.15 4.62
N PRO A 20 -3.38 -9.42 4.62
CA PRO A 20 -3.96 -10.24 3.56
C PRO A 20 -3.82 -9.64 2.17
N LEU A 21 -3.92 -8.32 2.04
CA LEU A 21 -3.74 -7.63 0.76
C LEU A 21 -2.29 -7.70 0.31
N TRP A 22 -1.35 -7.48 1.22
CA TRP A 22 0.06 -7.60 0.91
C TRP A 22 0.44 -9.02 0.49
N ASN A 23 -0.06 -10.02 1.20
CA ASN A 23 0.16 -11.40 0.85
C ASN A 23 -0.47 -11.76 -0.50
N GLY A 24 -1.64 -11.19 -0.81
CA GLY A 24 -2.28 -11.35 -2.11
C GLY A 24 -1.45 -10.79 -3.25
N TYR A 25 -0.87 -9.61 -3.03
CA TYR A 25 0.04 -8.99 -3.99
C TYR A 25 1.27 -9.88 -4.25
N LEU A 26 1.90 -10.37 -3.19
CA LEU A 26 3.06 -11.24 -3.32
C LEU A 26 2.71 -12.55 -4.04
N ALA A 27 1.56 -13.13 -3.72
CA ALA A 27 1.11 -14.35 -4.39
C ALA A 27 0.83 -14.12 -5.87
N PHE A 28 0.26 -12.97 -6.22
CA PHE A 28 -0.01 -12.62 -7.62
C PHE A 28 1.27 -12.59 -8.45
N TYR A 29 2.35 -12.07 -7.87
CA TYR A 29 3.65 -12.00 -8.55
C TYR A 29 4.52 -13.23 -8.28
N GLU A 30 4.00 -14.24 -7.61
CA GLU A 30 4.74 -15.46 -7.25
C GLU A 30 6.05 -15.10 -6.50
N ALA A 31 5.99 -14.06 -5.67
CA ALA A 31 7.15 -13.55 -4.96
C ALA A 31 7.22 -14.13 -3.56
N THR A 32 8.44 -14.42 -3.11
CA THR A 32 8.71 -14.82 -1.74
C THR A 32 9.74 -13.87 -1.15
N LEU A 33 9.39 -13.24 -0.04
CA LEU A 33 10.30 -12.32 0.63
C LEU A 33 11.16 -13.04 1.66
N ALA A 34 12.29 -12.42 1.98
CA ALA A 34 13.12 -12.88 3.10
C ALA A 34 12.30 -12.84 4.41
N PRO A 35 12.58 -13.75 5.36
CA PRO A 35 11.90 -13.73 6.66
C PRO A 35 12.03 -12.36 7.32
N GLY A 36 10.92 -11.83 7.82
CA GLY A 36 10.86 -10.55 8.49
C GLY A 36 10.78 -9.32 7.58
N ALA A 37 10.87 -9.49 6.26
CA ALA A 37 10.84 -8.35 5.34
C ALA A 37 9.50 -7.59 5.40
N SER A 38 8.39 -8.30 5.54
CA SER A 38 7.08 -7.65 5.66
C SER A 38 6.95 -6.86 6.97
N ASP A 39 7.54 -7.35 8.05
CA ASP A 39 7.55 -6.63 9.32
C ASP A 39 8.35 -5.34 9.20
N VAL A 40 9.49 -5.38 8.53
CA VAL A 40 10.32 -4.20 8.30
C VAL A 40 9.58 -3.18 7.43
N ALA A 41 8.91 -3.64 6.36
CA ALA A 41 8.15 -2.75 5.50
C ALA A 41 7.02 -2.06 6.27
N TRP A 42 6.29 -2.82 7.08
CA TRP A 42 5.22 -2.27 7.91
C TRP A 42 5.73 -1.18 8.84
N GLU A 43 6.84 -1.42 9.53
CA GLU A 43 7.43 -0.43 10.42
C GLU A 43 7.89 0.82 9.67
N ARG A 44 8.46 0.66 8.48
CA ARG A 44 8.92 1.79 7.66
C ARG A 44 7.77 2.67 7.19
N PHE A 45 6.62 2.09 6.85
CA PHE A 45 5.44 2.88 6.46
C PHE A 45 4.93 3.78 7.58
N HIS A 46 5.25 3.47 8.83
CA HIS A 46 4.77 4.21 9.99
C HIS A 46 5.88 4.97 10.72
N ASP A 47 7.07 4.99 10.15
CA ASP A 47 8.22 5.72 10.67
C ASP A 47 8.33 7.05 9.94
N SER A 48 8.19 8.16 10.66
CA SER A 48 8.25 9.49 10.06
C SER A 48 9.61 9.84 9.45
N GLY A 49 10.66 9.12 9.82
CA GLY A 49 12.00 9.29 9.25
C GLY A 49 12.20 8.56 7.93
N GLU A 50 11.24 7.74 7.50
CA GLU A 50 11.34 6.99 6.26
C GLU A 50 10.52 7.65 5.15
N PRO A 51 11.01 7.64 3.91
CA PRO A 51 10.28 8.22 2.77
C PRO A 51 9.30 7.24 2.14
N MET A 52 8.75 6.32 2.91
CA MET A 52 7.83 5.27 2.46
C MET A 52 6.43 5.51 3.01
N PHE A 53 5.43 5.31 2.15
CA PHE A 53 4.04 5.63 2.47
C PHE A 53 3.11 4.51 2.02
N LEU A 54 2.03 4.35 2.78
CA LEU A 54 1.00 3.35 2.53
C LEU A 54 -0.37 4.02 2.59
N LEU A 55 -1.07 4.06 1.45
CA LEU A 55 -2.46 4.49 1.38
C LEU A 55 -3.36 3.28 1.20
N GLY A 56 -4.53 3.36 1.78
CA GLY A 56 -5.57 2.35 1.63
C GLY A 56 -6.81 2.91 0.94
N ALA A 57 -7.46 2.06 0.16
CA ALA A 57 -8.79 2.31 -0.39
C ALA A 57 -9.77 1.52 0.46
N TYR A 58 -10.69 2.22 1.11
CA TYR A 58 -11.69 1.63 1.98
C TYR A 58 -13.05 1.73 1.29
N VAL A 59 -13.65 0.58 1.03
CA VAL A 59 -15.00 0.51 0.44
C VAL A 59 -15.96 0.15 1.56
N ASP A 60 -16.87 1.05 1.85
CA ASP A 60 -17.84 0.91 2.95
C ASP A 60 -17.15 0.57 4.28
N GLY A 61 -16.02 1.23 4.54
CA GLY A 61 -15.26 1.07 5.77
C GLY A 61 -14.29 -0.11 5.79
N ARG A 62 -14.25 -0.92 4.72
CA ARG A 62 -13.37 -2.09 4.65
C ARG A 62 -12.19 -1.83 3.74
N LEU A 63 -10.99 -2.11 4.23
CA LEU A 63 -9.77 -1.98 3.43
C LEU A 63 -9.78 -3.01 2.29
N THR A 64 -9.83 -2.53 1.05
CA THR A 64 -9.93 -3.39 -0.14
C THR A 64 -8.81 -3.17 -1.14
N GLY A 65 -8.05 -2.11 -1.02
CA GLY A 65 -6.93 -1.85 -1.89
C GLY A 65 -5.82 -1.13 -1.16
N ILE A 66 -4.59 -1.31 -1.65
CA ILE A 66 -3.41 -0.65 -1.08
C ILE A 66 -2.54 -0.08 -2.19
N VAL A 67 -1.92 1.07 -1.88
CA VAL A 67 -0.89 1.69 -2.71
C VAL A 67 0.30 1.96 -1.82
N GLN A 68 1.45 1.47 -2.22
CA GLN A 68 2.71 1.65 -1.49
C GLN A 68 3.66 2.43 -2.38
N TYR A 69 4.11 3.58 -1.90
CA TYR A 69 4.93 4.47 -2.69
C TYR A 69 6.04 5.07 -1.83
N LEU A 70 7.05 5.57 -2.50
CA LEU A 70 8.19 6.20 -1.82
C LEU A 70 8.69 7.39 -2.62
N PHE A 71 9.34 8.30 -1.91
CA PHE A 71 10.05 9.41 -2.54
C PHE A 71 11.54 9.12 -2.50
N HIS A 72 12.23 9.49 -3.57
CA HIS A 72 13.68 9.35 -3.60
C HIS A 72 14.31 10.54 -4.31
N ARG A 73 15.56 10.79 -3.99
CA ARG A 73 16.33 11.84 -4.63
C ARG A 73 16.78 11.39 -6.01
N SER A 74 17.09 12.37 -6.84
CA SER A 74 17.57 12.13 -8.20
C SER A 74 18.64 13.15 -8.53
N SER A 75 19.61 12.74 -9.33
CA SER A 75 20.63 13.66 -9.87
C SER A 75 20.06 14.55 -10.98
N TRP A 76 18.84 14.27 -11.44
CA TRP A 76 18.22 14.99 -12.55
C TRP A 76 17.42 16.21 -12.10
N THR A 77 17.11 16.33 -10.81
CA THR A 77 16.29 17.43 -10.29
C THR A 77 16.65 17.67 -8.83
N PRO A 78 16.57 18.94 -8.35
CA PRO A 78 16.73 19.20 -6.92
C PRO A 78 15.56 18.66 -6.08
N GLY A 79 14.41 18.41 -6.70
CA GLY A 79 13.27 17.78 -6.01
C GLY A 79 13.39 16.27 -5.95
N ASN A 80 12.38 15.62 -5.40
CA ASN A 80 12.29 14.17 -5.31
C ASN A 80 11.39 13.63 -6.39
N TYR A 81 11.61 12.36 -6.76
CA TYR A 81 10.65 11.59 -7.53
C TYR A 81 9.78 10.78 -6.58
N CYS A 82 8.52 10.61 -6.97
CA CYS A 82 7.61 9.68 -6.31
C CYS A 82 7.58 8.39 -7.12
N TYR A 83 7.94 7.28 -6.49
CA TYR A 83 7.91 5.97 -7.10
C TYR A 83 6.73 5.18 -6.54
N LEU A 84 5.74 4.91 -7.40
CA LEU A 84 4.64 4.02 -7.05
C LEU A 84 5.14 2.59 -7.21
N GLN A 85 5.41 1.93 -6.10
CA GLN A 85 6.05 0.63 -6.10
C GLN A 85 5.05 -0.52 -6.19
N ASP A 86 3.99 -0.46 -5.38
CA ASP A 86 3.05 -1.57 -5.27
C ASP A 86 1.62 -1.04 -5.31
N LEU A 87 0.77 -1.71 -6.09
CA LEU A 87 -0.65 -1.40 -6.16
C LEU A 87 -1.41 -2.73 -6.25
N PHE A 88 -2.34 -2.94 -5.32
CA PHE A 88 -3.12 -4.17 -5.28
C PHE A 88 -4.54 -3.89 -4.82
N VAL A 89 -5.50 -4.52 -5.47
CA VAL A 89 -6.91 -4.46 -5.11
C VAL A 89 -7.40 -5.88 -4.90
N ALA A 90 -8.13 -6.10 -3.83
CA ALA A 90 -8.66 -7.43 -3.51
C ALA A 90 -9.60 -7.92 -4.61
N GLU A 91 -9.63 -9.23 -4.83
CA GLU A 91 -10.55 -9.84 -5.78
C GLU A 91 -12.00 -9.51 -5.43
N GLY A 92 -12.82 -9.36 -6.45
CA GLY A 92 -14.23 -9.04 -6.29
C GLY A 92 -14.51 -7.55 -6.23
N VAL A 93 -13.49 -6.70 -6.05
CA VAL A 93 -13.66 -5.25 -6.04
C VAL A 93 -12.81 -4.56 -7.10
N GLY A 94 -12.09 -5.33 -7.94
CA GLY A 94 -11.21 -4.77 -8.95
C GLY A 94 -11.93 -3.98 -10.04
N SER A 95 -13.24 -4.12 -10.18
CA SER A 95 -14.03 -3.32 -11.10
C SER A 95 -14.34 -1.91 -10.59
N LEU A 96 -14.09 -1.65 -9.31
CA LEU A 96 -14.28 -0.33 -8.75
C LEU A 96 -13.11 0.57 -9.16
N THR A 97 -13.43 1.79 -9.56
CA THR A 97 -12.40 2.75 -9.93
C THR A 97 -11.79 3.35 -8.69
N LEU A 98 -10.47 3.21 -8.55
CA LEU A 98 -9.70 3.82 -7.46
C LEU A 98 -8.97 5.08 -7.91
N ALA A 99 -9.15 5.43 -9.16
CA ALA A 99 -8.55 6.63 -9.73
C ALA A 99 -9.38 7.87 -9.39
#